data_670e8f3e439a518617b7344c235e98bf
#
_entry.id   670e8f3e439a518617b7344c235e98bf
#
_cell.length_a   1.000
_cell.length_b   1.000
_cell.length_c   1.000
_cell.angle_alpha   90.00
_cell.angle_beta   90.00
_cell.angle_gamma   90.00
#
_symmetry.space_group_name_H-M   'P 1'
#
loop_
_entity.id
_entity.type
_entity.pdbx_description
1 polymer ?
#
loop_
_entity_poly.entity_id
_entity_poly.type
_entity_poly.pdbx_seq_one_letter_code
_entity_poly.pdbx_strand_id
1 'polypeptide(L)'
;MTSATTDDRDTTAYPPDAEFAAQANAGAALYDRAAADRLEFWAEQARRLHWEQPWTQVLDWSDAPVAKWFVGGELNVAYNCVDRHVLDGHGDQVAIHWEGEPGDSRAITYRELQDEVCRAANALTALGLTTTDRVAIYM
;
A
#
# COMPACT_ATOMS: atom_id res chain seq x y z
N MET A 1 16.28 36.66 32.36
CA MET A 1 15.41 35.56 32.83
C MET A 1 14.36 35.35 31.76
N THR A 2 14.63 34.39 30.89
CA THR A 2 13.74 34.04 29.75
C THR A 2 12.81 32.94 30.24
N SER A 3 11.52 33.28 30.38
CA SER A 3 10.47 32.35 30.76
C SER A 3 10.29 31.36 29.61
N ALA A 4 10.60 30.10 29.87
CA ALA A 4 10.23 29.00 28.94
C ALA A 4 8.71 28.84 28.99
N THR A 5 8.05 29.14 27.91
CA THR A 5 6.66 28.76 27.68
C THR A 5 6.57 27.27 27.62
N THR A 6 6.01 26.64 28.64
CA THR A 6 5.62 25.24 28.64
C THR A 6 4.54 25.05 27.56
N ASP A 7 4.84 24.30 26.54
CA ASP A 7 3.86 23.88 25.53
C ASP A 7 2.88 22.90 26.20
N ASP A 8 1.75 23.44 26.63
CA ASP A 8 0.66 22.71 27.29
C ASP A 8 -0.24 22.06 26.21
N ARG A 9 0.36 21.23 25.36
CA ARG A 9 -0.42 20.39 24.47
C ARG A 9 -1.21 19.41 25.32
N ASP A 10 -2.53 19.45 25.16
CA ASP A 10 -3.42 18.46 25.75
C ASP A 10 -2.96 17.04 25.34
N THR A 11 -2.39 16.31 26.29
CA THR A 11 -1.91 14.93 26.11
C THR A 11 -2.99 13.91 26.45
N THR A 12 -4.26 14.34 26.52
CA THR A 12 -5.37 13.45 26.80
C THR A 12 -5.45 12.34 25.75
N ALA A 13 -5.24 11.10 26.18
CA ALA A 13 -5.38 9.92 25.33
C ALA A 13 -6.84 9.47 25.32
N TYR A 14 -7.39 9.30 24.12
CA TYR A 14 -8.72 8.74 23.91
C TYR A 14 -8.57 7.30 23.40
N PRO A 15 -8.59 6.29 24.26
CA PRO A 15 -8.45 4.90 23.84
C PRO A 15 -9.65 4.49 22.98
N PRO A 16 -9.45 3.62 21.97
CA PRO A 16 -10.56 3.08 21.22
C PRO A 16 -11.46 2.21 22.08
N ASP A 17 -12.71 2.02 21.66
CA ASP A 17 -13.61 1.06 22.28
C ASP A 17 -13.01 -0.34 22.30
N ALA A 18 -13.27 -1.11 23.38
CA ALA A 18 -12.67 -2.41 23.59
C ALA A 18 -13.07 -3.44 22.52
N GLU A 19 -14.33 -3.40 22.05
CA GLU A 19 -14.82 -4.29 21.00
C GLU A 19 -14.16 -3.96 19.65
N PHE A 20 -14.04 -2.68 19.34
CA PHE A 20 -13.30 -2.22 18.14
C PHE A 20 -11.84 -2.63 18.20
N ALA A 21 -11.17 -2.46 19.34
CA ALA A 21 -9.76 -2.84 19.51
C ALA A 21 -9.56 -4.36 19.41
N ALA A 22 -10.51 -5.18 19.89
CA ALA A 22 -10.44 -6.64 19.80
C ALA A 22 -10.54 -7.17 18.36
N GLN A 23 -11.16 -6.40 17.45
CA GLN A 23 -11.31 -6.76 16.04
C GLN A 23 -10.20 -6.16 15.16
N ALA A 24 -9.24 -5.42 15.74
CA ALA A 24 -8.17 -4.77 14.99
C ALA A 24 -7.23 -5.81 14.34
N ASN A 25 -6.87 -5.59 13.08
CA ASN A 25 -5.93 -6.43 12.34
C ASN A 25 -4.49 -6.29 12.83
N ALA A 26 -4.17 -5.24 13.59
CA ALA A 26 -2.86 -4.97 14.15
C ALA A 26 -2.96 -4.72 15.65
N GLY A 27 -2.37 -5.61 16.44
CA GLY A 27 -2.25 -5.49 17.89
C GLY A 27 -0.81 -5.17 18.32
N ALA A 28 -0.60 -4.94 19.62
CA ALA A 28 0.70 -4.61 20.21
C ALA A 28 1.80 -5.61 19.83
N ALA A 29 1.48 -6.90 19.75
CA ALA A 29 2.44 -7.94 19.38
C ALA A 29 3.13 -7.74 18.02
N LEU A 30 2.49 -7.04 17.06
CA LEU A 30 3.13 -6.72 15.78
C LEU A 30 4.25 -5.69 15.96
N TYR A 31 4.04 -4.71 16.83
CA TYR A 31 5.06 -3.70 17.15
C TYR A 31 6.25 -4.33 17.88
N ASP A 32 5.98 -5.25 18.83
CA ASP A 32 7.03 -5.98 19.56
C ASP A 32 7.87 -6.83 18.60
N ARG A 33 7.26 -7.53 17.65
CA ARG A 33 7.95 -8.29 16.60
C ARG A 33 8.80 -7.39 15.71
N ALA A 34 8.25 -6.26 15.27
CA ALA A 34 8.98 -5.29 14.46
C ALA A 34 10.15 -4.67 15.21
N ALA A 35 10.04 -4.46 16.53
CA ALA A 35 11.12 -3.96 17.38
C ALA A 35 12.21 -5.01 17.62
N ALA A 36 11.83 -6.29 17.74
CA ALA A 36 12.77 -7.38 17.97
C ALA A 36 13.65 -7.66 16.74
N ASP A 37 13.09 -7.71 15.54
CA ASP A 37 13.80 -7.85 14.26
C ASP A 37 13.06 -7.13 13.14
N ARG A 38 13.43 -5.89 12.91
CA ARG A 38 12.81 -5.05 11.87
C ARG A 38 13.01 -5.59 10.47
N LEU A 39 14.16 -6.17 10.17
CA LEU A 39 14.45 -6.64 8.81
C LEU A 39 13.64 -7.89 8.49
N GLU A 40 13.61 -8.86 9.39
CA GLU A 40 12.80 -10.07 9.19
C GLU A 40 11.31 -9.74 9.19
N PHE A 41 10.85 -8.82 10.07
CA PHE A 41 9.46 -8.37 10.06
C PHE A 41 9.04 -7.85 8.68
N TRP A 42 9.84 -6.95 8.07
CA TRP A 42 9.52 -6.42 6.75
C TRP A 42 9.71 -7.43 5.62
N ALA A 43 10.66 -8.37 5.76
CA ALA A 43 10.80 -9.49 4.83
C ALA A 43 9.55 -10.38 4.82
N GLU A 44 8.99 -10.71 5.99
CA GLU A 44 7.73 -11.45 6.11
C GLU A 44 6.56 -10.69 5.43
N GLN A 45 6.44 -9.39 5.67
CA GLN A 45 5.39 -8.61 5.02
C GLN A 45 5.54 -8.59 3.49
N ALA A 46 6.77 -8.43 3.00
CA ALA A 46 7.08 -8.42 1.58
C ALA A 46 6.81 -9.76 0.89
N ARG A 47 7.00 -10.90 1.57
CA ARG A 47 6.67 -12.24 1.03
C ARG A 47 5.18 -12.45 0.76
N ARG A 48 4.30 -11.57 1.25
CA ARG A 48 2.87 -11.58 0.93
C ARG A 48 2.56 -11.06 -0.47
N LEU A 49 3.52 -10.40 -1.10
CA LEU A 49 3.42 -9.90 -2.47
C LEU A 49 4.01 -10.91 -3.46
N HIS A 50 3.54 -10.84 -4.70
CA HIS A 50 4.16 -11.56 -5.81
C HIS A 50 5.35 -10.74 -6.33
N TRP A 51 6.52 -11.37 -6.40
CA TRP A 51 7.75 -10.81 -6.92
C TRP A 51 8.13 -11.53 -8.20
N GLU A 52 8.33 -10.78 -9.27
CA GLU A 52 8.91 -11.32 -10.52
C GLU A 52 10.35 -11.76 -10.29
N GLN A 53 11.12 -10.96 -9.55
CA GLN A 53 12.44 -11.27 -9.07
C GLN A 53 12.50 -11.02 -7.55
N PRO A 54 12.77 -12.06 -6.74
CA PRO A 54 12.98 -11.90 -5.31
C PRO A 54 14.18 -10.98 -5.00
N TRP A 55 14.09 -10.24 -3.90
CA TRP A 55 15.18 -9.39 -3.42
C TRP A 55 16.36 -10.21 -2.91
N THR A 56 17.55 -9.65 -2.98
CA THR A 56 18.80 -10.22 -2.44
C THR A 56 19.15 -9.69 -1.05
N GLN A 57 18.68 -8.49 -0.72
CA GLN A 57 18.91 -7.82 0.55
C GLN A 57 17.69 -7.00 0.95
N VAL A 58 17.24 -7.13 2.21
CA VAL A 58 16.03 -6.43 2.69
C VAL A 58 16.25 -4.92 2.79
N LEU A 59 17.39 -4.50 3.29
CA LEU A 59 17.74 -3.09 3.45
C LEU A 59 19.23 -2.88 3.18
N ASP A 60 19.55 -1.97 2.29
CA ASP A 60 20.85 -1.36 2.16
C ASP A 60 20.83 0.05 2.76
N TRP A 61 21.60 0.27 3.81
CA TRP A 61 21.75 1.54 4.53
C TRP A 61 23.16 2.13 4.38
N SER A 62 23.96 1.65 3.42
CA SER A 62 25.35 2.07 3.20
C SER A 62 25.48 3.54 2.81
N ASP A 63 24.42 4.11 2.21
CA ASP A 63 24.36 5.50 1.74
C ASP A 63 23.35 6.33 2.58
N ALA A 64 23.46 6.20 3.92
CA ALA A 64 22.59 6.93 4.83
C ALA A 64 22.65 8.46 4.59
N PRO A 65 21.51 9.18 4.61
CA PRO A 65 20.18 8.76 5.05
C PRO A 65 19.29 8.13 3.95
N VAL A 66 19.84 7.79 2.78
CA VAL A 66 19.11 7.19 1.66
C VAL A 66 18.99 5.68 1.87
N ALA A 67 17.78 5.22 2.22
CA ALA A 67 17.50 3.80 2.37
C ALA A 67 17.11 3.16 1.03
N LYS A 68 17.69 1.98 0.72
CA LYS A 68 17.26 1.14 -0.40
C LYS A 68 16.66 -0.14 0.17
N TRP A 69 15.35 -0.28 0.04
CA TRP A 69 14.63 -1.46 0.51
C TRP A 69 14.47 -2.49 -0.60
N PHE A 70 14.52 -3.77 -0.22
CA PHE A 70 14.31 -4.92 -1.11
C PHE A 70 15.18 -4.87 -2.37
N VAL A 71 16.49 -4.69 -2.15
CA VAL A 71 17.49 -4.50 -3.20
C VAL A 71 17.47 -5.66 -4.19
N GLY A 72 17.42 -5.34 -5.49
CA GLY A 72 17.36 -6.30 -6.57
C GLY A 72 15.98 -6.98 -6.76
N GLY A 73 15.00 -6.65 -5.91
CA GLY A 73 13.64 -7.15 -6.08
C GLY A 73 12.89 -6.41 -7.18
N GLU A 74 12.12 -7.15 -7.99
CA GLU A 74 11.25 -6.61 -9.04
C GLU A 74 9.84 -7.12 -8.86
N LEU A 75 8.85 -6.25 -8.91
CA LEU A 75 7.44 -6.58 -8.84
C LEU A 75 6.59 -5.68 -9.74
N ASN A 76 5.45 -6.19 -10.16
CA ASN A 76 4.42 -5.41 -10.83
C ASN A 76 3.32 -5.04 -9.81
N VAL A 77 3.13 -3.73 -9.58
CA VAL A 77 2.14 -3.24 -8.62
C VAL A 77 0.72 -3.51 -9.11
N ALA A 78 0.42 -3.29 -10.41
CA ALA A 78 -0.90 -3.56 -10.97
C ALA A 78 -1.26 -5.04 -10.84
N TYR A 79 -0.33 -5.94 -11.15
CA TYR A 79 -0.52 -7.37 -10.95
C TYR A 79 -0.87 -7.69 -9.49
N ASN A 80 -0.12 -7.15 -8.54
CA ASN A 80 -0.34 -7.40 -7.12
C ASN A 80 -1.68 -6.84 -6.61
N CYS A 81 -2.14 -5.71 -7.15
CA CYS A 81 -3.35 -5.05 -6.69
C CYS A 81 -4.62 -5.53 -7.42
N VAL A 82 -4.50 -6.07 -8.63
CA VAL A 82 -5.65 -6.39 -9.49
C VAL A 82 -5.57 -7.81 -10.02
N ASP A 83 -4.59 -8.12 -10.89
CA ASP A 83 -4.61 -9.33 -11.69
C ASP A 83 -4.59 -10.61 -10.85
N ARG A 84 -3.72 -10.67 -9.83
CA ARG A 84 -3.62 -11.87 -8.98
C ARG A 84 -4.95 -12.19 -8.28
N HIS A 85 -5.73 -11.18 -7.90
CA HIS A 85 -7.02 -11.41 -7.24
C HIS A 85 -8.05 -12.04 -8.18
N VAL A 86 -8.01 -11.69 -9.46
CA VAL A 86 -8.83 -12.35 -10.49
C VAL A 86 -8.38 -13.79 -10.68
N LEU A 87 -7.05 -14.05 -10.75
CA LEU A 87 -6.48 -15.38 -10.91
C LEU A 87 -6.74 -16.28 -9.70
N ASP A 88 -6.75 -15.71 -8.49
CA ASP A 88 -7.04 -16.40 -7.23
C ASP A 88 -8.54 -16.68 -7.00
N GLY A 89 -9.39 -16.37 -8.00
CA GLY A 89 -10.83 -16.65 -7.96
C GLY A 89 -11.69 -15.55 -7.32
N HIS A 90 -11.13 -14.38 -7.03
CA HIS A 90 -11.83 -13.23 -6.44
C HIS A 90 -12.38 -12.25 -7.48
N GLY A 91 -12.42 -12.64 -8.76
CA GLY A 91 -12.79 -11.77 -9.87
C GLY A 91 -14.16 -11.12 -9.75
N ASP A 92 -15.13 -11.81 -9.12
CA ASP A 92 -16.50 -11.33 -8.95
C ASP A 92 -16.72 -10.56 -7.63
N GLN A 93 -15.69 -10.44 -6.78
CA GLN A 93 -15.75 -9.62 -5.57
C GLN A 93 -15.63 -8.15 -5.95
N VAL A 94 -16.34 -7.29 -5.20
CA VAL A 94 -16.25 -5.84 -5.36
C VAL A 94 -14.89 -5.35 -4.87
N ALA A 95 -14.13 -4.75 -5.79
CA ALA A 95 -12.83 -4.14 -5.49
C ALA A 95 -12.98 -2.69 -5.03
N ILE A 96 -13.93 -1.96 -5.62
CA ILE A 96 -14.15 -0.53 -5.35
C ILE A 96 -15.65 -0.25 -5.23
N HIS A 97 -16.04 0.38 -4.13
CA HIS A 97 -17.31 1.09 -4.03
C HIS A 97 -17.04 2.57 -4.32
N TRP A 98 -17.58 3.05 -5.42
CA TRP A 98 -17.47 4.45 -5.79
C TRP A 98 -18.80 5.15 -5.52
N GLU A 99 -18.74 6.35 -4.98
CA GLU A 99 -19.89 7.21 -4.74
C GLU A 99 -19.55 8.62 -5.23
N GLY A 100 -20.40 9.15 -6.11
CA GLY A 100 -20.28 10.51 -6.64
C GLY A 100 -20.95 11.54 -5.74
N GLU A 101 -20.55 12.80 -5.86
CA GLU A 101 -21.13 13.91 -5.09
C GLU A 101 -22.64 14.07 -5.30
N PRO A 102 -23.23 13.84 -6.51
CA PRO A 102 -24.67 13.85 -6.73
C PRO A 102 -25.43 12.67 -6.09
N GLY A 103 -24.73 11.71 -5.47
CA GLY A 103 -25.31 10.53 -4.83
C GLY A 103 -25.44 9.31 -5.76
N ASP A 104 -24.90 9.37 -6.96
CA ASP A 104 -24.74 8.21 -7.82
C ASP A 104 -23.64 7.28 -7.26
N SER A 105 -23.82 5.97 -7.43
CA SER A 105 -22.86 4.98 -6.91
C SER A 105 -22.60 3.88 -7.93
N ARG A 106 -21.40 3.28 -7.81
CA ARG A 106 -20.98 2.15 -8.63
C ARG A 106 -20.19 1.15 -7.81
N ALA A 107 -20.52 -0.12 -7.92
CA ALA A 107 -19.71 -1.22 -7.42
C ALA A 107 -18.89 -1.79 -8.59
N ILE A 108 -17.58 -1.79 -8.48
CA ILE A 108 -16.65 -2.26 -9.50
C ILE A 108 -16.00 -3.54 -8.99
N THR A 109 -16.19 -4.65 -9.69
CA THR A 109 -15.54 -5.92 -9.36
C THR A 109 -14.06 -5.94 -9.77
N TYR A 110 -13.26 -6.89 -9.22
CA TYR A 110 -11.86 -7.05 -9.65
C TYR A 110 -11.73 -7.34 -11.13
N ARG A 111 -12.65 -8.09 -11.72
CA ARG A 111 -12.66 -8.40 -13.16
C ARG A 111 -12.92 -7.14 -14.00
N GLU A 112 -13.94 -6.36 -13.64
CA GLU A 112 -14.24 -5.09 -14.31
C GLU A 112 -13.07 -4.11 -14.17
N LEU A 113 -12.46 -4.04 -12.96
CA LEU A 113 -11.29 -3.20 -12.72
C LEU A 113 -10.10 -3.62 -13.60
N GLN A 114 -9.84 -4.92 -13.72
CA GLN A 114 -8.79 -5.45 -14.60
C GLN A 114 -9.01 -5.01 -16.06
N ASP A 115 -10.23 -5.16 -16.56
CA ASP A 115 -10.59 -4.77 -17.93
C ASP A 115 -10.39 -3.27 -18.15
N GLU A 116 -10.76 -2.44 -17.17
CA GLU A 116 -10.59 -0.98 -17.25
C GLU A 116 -9.11 -0.57 -17.17
N VAL A 117 -8.34 -1.20 -16.30
CA VAL A 117 -6.88 -0.98 -16.19
C VAL A 117 -6.16 -1.36 -17.49
N CYS A 118 -6.50 -2.49 -18.09
CA CYS A 118 -5.94 -2.91 -19.38
C CYS A 118 -6.27 -1.92 -20.51
N ARG A 119 -7.52 -1.44 -20.56
CA ARG A 119 -7.91 -0.41 -21.56
C ARG A 119 -7.15 0.90 -21.35
N ALA A 120 -7.00 1.36 -20.10
CA ALA A 120 -6.26 2.55 -19.78
C ALA A 120 -4.79 2.42 -20.15
N ALA A 121 -4.15 1.30 -19.83
CA ALA A 121 -2.75 1.02 -20.18
C ALA A 121 -2.54 1.04 -21.71
N ASN A 122 -3.43 0.38 -22.46
CA ASN A 122 -3.38 0.37 -23.92
C ASN A 122 -3.57 1.77 -24.53
N ALA A 123 -4.48 2.57 -23.96
CA ALA A 123 -4.67 3.95 -24.41
C ALA A 123 -3.45 4.82 -24.16
N LEU A 124 -2.82 4.72 -22.99
CA LEU A 124 -1.58 5.44 -22.66
C LEU A 124 -0.43 5.02 -23.60
N THR A 125 -0.29 3.73 -23.87
CA THR A 125 0.69 3.21 -24.83
C THR A 125 0.43 3.74 -26.24
N ALA A 126 -0.82 3.79 -26.68
CA ALA A 126 -1.19 4.34 -28.00
C ALA A 126 -0.91 5.85 -28.11
N LEU A 127 -0.90 6.57 -26.99
CA LEU A 127 -0.49 7.99 -26.91
C LEU A 127 1.04 8.16 -26.91
N GLY A 128 1.80 7.05 -26.93
CA GLY A 128 3.26 7.06 -27.01
C GLY A 128 3.98 7.09 -25.65
N LEU A 129 3.26 6.84 -24.54
CA LEU A 129 3.89 6.77 -23.22
C LEU A 129 4.81 5.55 -23.10
N THR A 130 5.94 5.75 -22.43
CA THR A 130 6.99 4.76 -22.23
C THR A 130 7.35 4.64 -20.72
N THR A 131 8.25 3.73 -20.39
CA THR A 131 8.62 3.40 -19.00
C THR A 131 9.22 4.53 -18.18
N THR A 132 9.67 5.63 -18.80
CA THR A 132 10.30 6.77 -18.09
C THR A 132 9.39 7.99 -18.00
N ASP A 133 8.23 7.95 -18.66
CA ASP A 133 7.30 9.06 -18.70
C ASP A 133 6.56 9.24 -17.37
N ARG A 134 6.13 10.45 -17.11
CA ARG A 134 5.35 10.82 -15.92
C ARG A 134 3.95 11.25 -16.34
N VAL A 135 2.95 10.66 -15.70
CA VAL A 135 1.55 11.02 -15.91
C VAL A 135 1.06 11.78 -14.68
N ALA A 136 0.50 12.97 -14.88
CA ALA A 136 -0.16 13.72 -13.83
C ALA A 136 -1.67 13.37 -13.82
N ILE A 137 -2.20 13.08 -12.65
CA ILE A 137 -3.63 12.88 -12.43
C ILE A 137 -4.15 14.10 -11.68
N TYR A 138 -5.17 14.75 -12.26
CA TYR A 138 -5.84 15.89 -11.65
C TYR A 138 -7.33 15.55 -11.51
N MET A 139 -7.79 15.39 -10.24
CA MET A 139 -9.19 15.05 -9.89
C MET A 139 -9.64 15.88 -8.71
#